data_918e23ccc2acf09d626a2ae063372962
#
_entry.id   918e23ccc2acf09d626a2ae063372962
#
_cell.length_a   1.000
_cell.length_b   1.000
_cell.length_c   1.000
_cell.angle_alpha   90.00
_cell.angle_beta   90.00
_cell.angle_gamma   90.00
#
_symmetry.space_group_name_H-M   'P 1'
#
loop_
_entity.id
_entity.type
_entity.pdbx_description
1 polymer ?
#
loop_
_entity_poly.entity_id
_entity_poly.type
_entity_poly.pdbx_seq_one_letter_code
_entity_poly.pdbx_strand_id
1 'polypeptide(L)'
;MSYIYESKLASYIEGLIQQKQSSGFKYHTGELHLKRIDTFLMEEFPDAETITYEVAAKWSEARNGESEGYHNSRMSSMKALSTYMLSLGIDAFVPNSFNCKSYRPILYIPTKEEVTALLKEMNLLTSHNTIQKRVTKECKILFLLYFCCGVRLSEENLIKRLSLN
;
A
#
# COMPACT_ATOMS: atom_id res chain seq x y z
N MET A 1 5.66 -5.69 19.42
CA MET A 1 5.56 -4.44 20.21
C MET A 1 4.82 -3.42 19.37
N SER A 2 3.80 -2.78 19.92
CA SER A 2 3.14 -1.64 19.28
C SER A 2 4.10 -0.45 19.33
N TYR A 3 4.18 0.35 18.24
CA TYR A 3 4.95 1.60 18.23
C TYR A 3 4.23 2.63 19.11
N ILE A 4 4.98 3.35 19.93
CA ILE A 4 4.46 4.43 20.77
C ILE A 4 4.75 5.74 20.03
N TYR A 5 3.72 6.52 19.75
CA TYR A 5 3.84 7.85 19.17
C TYR A 5 4.13 8.85 20.28
N GLU A 6 5.10 9.75 20.07
CA GLU A 6 5.62 10.64 21.13
C GLU A 6 5.52 12.13 20.76
N SER A 7 5.25 12.46 19.49
CA SER A 7 5.07 13.87 19.09
C SER A 7 3.79 14.46 19.68
N LYS A 8 3.69 15.78 19.71
CA LYS A 8 2.45 16.48 20.12
C LYS A 8 1.24 16.12 19.26
N LEU A 9 1.47 15.54 18.06
CA LEU A 9 0.42 15.06 17.17
C LEU A 9 0.08 13.58 17.36
N ALA A 10 0.66 12.90 18.35
CA ALA A 10 0.48 11.46 18.60
C ALA A 10 -1.00 11.05 18.65
N SER A 11 -1.83 11.79 19.36
CA SER A 11 -3.27 11.51 19.50
C SER A 11 -4.02 11.59 18.17
N TYR A 12 -3.64 12.52 17.27
CA TYR A 12 -4.24 12.63 15.95
C TYR A 12 -3.77 11.51 15.02
N ILE A 13 -2.51 11.10 15.13
CA ILE A 13 -1.96 9.97 14.38
C ILE A 13 -2.69 8.67 14.75
N GLU A 14 -2.81 8.39 16.04
CA GLU A 14 -3.51 7.21 16.56
C GLU A 14 -4.99 7.21 16.14
N GLY A 15 -5.66 8.36 16.27
CA GLY A 15 -7.06 8.52 15.88
C GLY A 15 -7.27 8.27 14.38
N LEU A 16 -6.38 8.76 13.50
CA LEU A 16 -6.43 8.48 12.07
C LEU A 16 -6.27 6.99 11.79
N ILE A 17 -5.31 6.32 12.44
CA ILE A 17 -5.08 4.89 12.27
C ILE A 17 -6.33 4.12 12.67
N GLN A 18 -6.89 4.42 13.84
CA GLN A 18 -8.10 3.79 14.33
C GLN A 18 -9.29 4.01 13.39
N GLN A 19 -9.47 5.23 12.86
CA GLN A 19 -10.51 5.54 11.87
C GLN A 19 -10.37 4.67 10.62
N LYS A 20 -9.16 4.55 10.08
CA LYS A 20 -8.89 3.73 8.88
C LYS A 20 -9.13 2.25 9.13
N GLN A 21 -8.67 1.73 10.26
CA GLN A 21 -8.84 0.33 10.64
C GLN A 21 -10.30 -0.03 10.91
N SER A 22 -11.06 0.85 11.60
CA SER A 22 -12.50 0.65 11.83
C SER A 22 -13.32 0.68 10.54
N SER A 23 -12.81 1.37 9.50
CA SER A 23 -13.39 1.35 8.15
C SER A 23 -12.98 0.13 7.31
N GLY A 24 -12.30 -0.88 7.91
CA GLY A 24 -11.91 -2.12 7.26
C GLY A 24 -10.59 -2.09 6.50
N PHE A 25 -9.84 -0.98 6.52
CA PHE A 25 -8.52 -0.91 5.90
C PHE A 25 -7.44 -1.52 6.80
N LYS A 26 -6.55 -2.34 6.25
CA LYS A 26 -5.36 -2.84 6.98
C LYS A 26 -4.37 -1.74 7.33
N TYR A 27 -4.27 -0.72 6.52
CA TYR A 27 -3.52 0.53 6.65
C TYR A 27 -2.03 0.42 7.00
N HIS A 28 -1.39 -0.73 6.79
CA HIS A 28 0.02 -0.98 7.18
C HIS A 28 1.02 0.02 6.60
N THR A 29 0.90 0.35 5.31
CA THR A 29 1.81 1.31 4.66
C THR A 29 1.59 2.72 5.20
N GLY A 30 0.32 3.11 5.41
CA GLY A 30 -0.01 4.40 6.01
C GLY A 30 0.54 4.53 7.43
N GLU A 31 0.38 3.50 8.25
CA GLU A 31 0.94 3.45 9.60
C GLU A 31 2.46 3.58 9.61
N LEU A 32 3.17 2.91 8.67
CA LEU A 32 4.62 3.05 8.53
C LEU A 32 5.04 4.50 8.22
N HIS A 33 4.31 5.18 7.33
CA HIS A 33 4.58 6.59 7.04
C HIS A 33 4.25 7.49 8.22
N LEU A 34 3.17 7.22 8.96
CA LEU A 34 2.81 7.98 10.15
C LEU A 34 3.85 7.85 11.27
N LYS A 35 4.43 6.68 11.48
CA LYS A 35 5.60 6.50 12.38
C LYS A 35 6.78 7.38 12.00
N ARG A 36 7.06 7.47 10.69
CA ARG A 36 8.15 8.34 10.18
C ARG A 36 7.81 9.82 10.30
N ILE A 37 6.52 10.20 10.18
CA ILE A 37 6.06 11.56 10.43
C ILE A 37 6.23 11.91 11.90
N ASP A 38 5.89 11.02 12.80
CA ASP A 38 6.07 11.19 14.24
C ASP A 38 7.54 11.44 14.60
N THR A 39 8.45 10.56 14.14
CA THR A 39 9.89 10.73 14.34
C THR A 39 10.39 12.07 13.75
N PHE A 40 9.97 12.41 12.53
CA PHE A 40 10.33 13.66 11.89
C PHE A 40 9.86 14.89 12.68
N LEU A 41 8.64 14.86 13.22
CA LEU A 41 8.13 15.95 14.05
C LEU A 41 8.93 16.10 15.33
N MET A 42 9.32 15.01 15.98
CA MET A 42 10.14 15.05 17.18
C MET A 42 11.54 15.62 16.93
N GLU A 43 12.15 15.28 15.79
CA GLU A 43 13.49 15.70 15.44
C GLU A 43 13.56 17.15 14.95
N GLU A 44 12.67 17.55 14.05
CA GLU A 44 12.73 18.81 13.33
C GLU A 44 11.76 19.88 13.87
N PHE A 45 10.62 19.45 14.45
CA PHE A 45 9.55 20.34 14.89
C PHE A 45 8.93 19.89 16.24
N PRO A 46 9.72 19.79 17.34
CA PRO A 46 9.24 19.23 18.60
C PRO A 46 8.09 20.02 19.22
N ASP A 47 7.96 21.30 18.86
CA ASP A 47 6.92 22.18 19.37
C ASP A 47 5.69 22.29 18.47
N ALA A 48 5.67 21.60 17.33
CA ALA A 48 4.54 21.67 16.40
C ALA A 48 3.27 21.04 17.01
N GLU A 49 2.23 21.84 17.15
CA GLU A 49 0.90 21.41 17.61
C GLU A 49 -0.06 21.14 16.44
N THR A 50 0.36 21.49 15.23
CA THR A 50 -0.38 21.25 13.98
C THR A 50 0.57 21.12 12.82
N ILE A 51 0.06 20.68 11.66
CA ILE A 51 0.82 20.64 10.42
C ILE A 51 0.72 22.02 9.77
N THR A 52 1.82 22.79 9.85
CA THR A 52 1.95 24.09 9.19
C THR A 52 2.49 23.91 7.76
N TYR A 53 2.48 24.99 6.98
CA TYR A 53 3.12 25.02 5.66
C TYR A 53 4.62 24.63 5.75
N GLU A 54 5.33 25.12 6.77
CA GLU A 54 6.76 24.85 6.98
C GLU A 54 7.02 23.37 7.24
N VAL A 55 6.23 22.74 8.11
CA VAL A 55 6.27 21.29 8.39
C VAL A 55 6.04 20.49 7.10
N ALA A 56 5.00 20.86 6.34
CA ALA A 56 4.67 20.16 5.10
C ALA A 56 5.74 20.39 4.00
N ALA A 57 6.29 21.60 3.88
CA ALA A 57 7.34 21.93 2.95
C ALA A 57 8.62 21.14 3.26
N LYS A 58 9.05 21.11 4.51
CA LYS A 58 10.22 20.35 4.95
C LYS A 58 10.03 18.84 4.74
N TRP A 59 8.85 18.32 5.06
CA TRP A 59 8.52 16.93 4.80
C TRP A 59 8.54 16.59 3.31
N SER A 60 8.20 17.55 2.43
CA SER A 60 8.15 17.36 0.97
C SER A 60 9.51 17.34 0.29
N GLU A 61 10.60 17.74 0.98
CA GLU A 61 11.94 17.69 0.41
C GLU A 61 12.29 16.28 -0.07
N ALA A 62 12.79 16.19 -1.31
CA ALA A 62 13.17 14.91 -1.89
C ALA A 62 14.33 14.29 -1.10
N ARG A 63 14.25 13.02 -0.80
CA ARG A 63 15.29 12.27 -0.11
C ARG A 63 16.22 11.62 -1.12
N ASN A 64 17.50 11.51 -0.79
CA ASN A 64 18.46 10.87 -1.68
C ASN A 64 18.04 9.40 -1.98
N GLY A 65 17.93 9.06 -3.26
CA GLY A 65 17.50 7.74 -3.71
C GLY A 65 16.00 7.45 -3.57
N GLU A 66 15.18 8.43 -3.20
CA GLU A 66 13.72 8.26 -3.09
C GLU A 66 13.07 8.15 -4.48
N SER A 67 12.28 7.10 -4.70
CA SER A 67 11.47 7.01 -5.92
C SER A 67 10.27 7.95 -5.86
N GLU A 68 9.81 8.45 -7.02
CA GLU A 68 8.63 9.32 -7.10
C GLU A 68 7.38 8.67 -6.49
N GLY A 69 7.19 7.36 -6.72
CA GLY A 69 6.06 6.63 -6.16
C GLY A 69 6.08 6.57 -4.63
N TYR A 70 7.28 6.40 -4.05
CA TYR A 70 7.44 6.42 -2.60
C TYR A 70 7.24 7.83 -2.02
N HIS A 71 7.78 8.87 -2.68
CA HIS A 71 7.55 10.27 -2.33
C HIS A 71 6.05 10.58 -2.28
N ASN A 72 5.30 10.22 -3.35
CA ASN A 72 3.85 10.41 -3.41
C ASN A 72 3.11 9.68 -2.29
N SER A 73 3.51 8.45 -1.97
CA SER A 73 2.90 7.66 -0.90
C SER A 73 3.08 8.33 0.47
N ARG A 74 4.29 8.81 0.78
CA ARG A 74 4.55 9.50 2.04
C ARG A 74 3.87 10.87 2.14
N MET A 75 3.78 11.62 1.01
CA MET A 75 3.02 12.87 0.96
C MET A 75 1.51 12.65 1.13
N SER A 76 0.98 11.56 0.56
CA SER A 76 -0.41 11.18 0.75
C SER A 76 -0.75 10.88 2.21
N SER A 77 0.20 10.34 2.97
CA SER A 77 0.03 10.09 4.41
C SER A 77 0.01 11.39 5.23
N MET A 78 0.88 12.36 4.90
CA MET A 78 0.84 13.69 5.51
C MET A 78 -0.48 14.39 5.20
N LYS A 79 -0.92 14.37 3.94
CA LYS A 79 -2.21 14.91 3.53
C LYS A 79 -3.38 14.28 4.27
N ALA A 80 -3.35 12.95 4.46
CA ALA A 80 -4.40 12.24 5.19
C ALA A 80 -4.45 12.70 6.66
N LEU A 81 -3.29 12.89 7.31
CA LEU A 81 -3.22 13.38 8.68
C LEU A 81 -3.75 14.82 8.79
N SER A 82 -3.30 15.73 7.90
CA SER A 82 -3.81 17.12 7.86
C SER A 82 -5.33 17.17 7.65
N THR A 83 -5.83 16.36 6.71
CA THR A 83 -7.29 16.30 6.43
C THR A 83 -8.06 15.76 7.64
N TYR A 84 -7.50 14.78 8.35
CA TYR A 84 -8.11 14.25 9.57
C TYR A 84 -8.16 15.31 10.67
N MET A 85 -7.07 16.06 10.90
CA MET A 85 -7.03 17.16 11.86
C MET A 85 -8.06 18.24 11.54
N LEU A 86 -8.19 18.63 10.26
CA LEU A 86 -9.23 19.57 9.82
C LEU A 86 -10.65 19.05 10.12
N SER A 87 -10.88 17.76 9.96
CA SER A 87 -12.20 17.17 10.26
C SER A 87 -12.56 17.21 11.76
N LEU A 88 -11.55 17.37 12.61
CA LEU A 88 -11.71 17.58 14.06
C LEU A 88 -11.76 19.07 14.45
N GLY A 89 -11.74 19.98 13.48
CA GLY A 89 -11.76 21.43 13.72
C GLY A 89 -10.39 22.03 14.05
N ILE A 90 -9.30 21.26 13.89
CA ILE A 90 -7.93 21.75 14.09
C ILE A 90 -7.43 22.34 12.77
N ASP A 91 -7.02 23.60 12.79
CA ASP A 91 -6.44 24.26 11.61
C ASP A 91 -5.10 23.58 11.24
N ALA A 92 -5.04 23.00 10.05
CA ALA A 92 -3.89 22.28 9.55
C ALA A 92 -3.69 22.56 8.05
N PHE A 93 -2.46 22.78 7.65
CA PHE A 93 -2.12 22.93 6.24
C PHE A 93 -2.22 21.59 5.51
N VAL A 94 -3.06 21.54 4.47
CA VAL A 94 -3.21 20.35 3.60
C VAL A 94 -2.28 20.50 2.39
N PRO A 95 -1.21 19.70 2.31
CA PRO A 95 -0.34 19.75 1.14
C PRO A 95 -1.11 19.32 -0.11
N ASN A 96 -1.01 20.12 -1.18
CA ASN A 96 -1.54 19.71 -2.48
C ASN A 96 -0.84 18.43 -2.93
N SER A 97 -1.58 17.59 -3.66
CA SER A 97 -0.97 16.42 -4.28
C SER A 97 0.10 16.90 -5.26
N PHE A 98 1.35 16.55 -4.99
CA PHE A 98 2.41 16.80 -5.95
C PHE A 98 2.12 15.95 -7.19
N ASN A 99 1.96 16.62 -8.33
CA ASN A 99 1.82 15.95 -9.62
C ASN A 99 3.19 15.37 -10.02
N CYS A 100 3.63 14.32 -9.32
CA CYS A 100 4.69 13.51 -9.87
C CYS A 100 4.14 12.82 -11.11
N LYS A 101 4.82 13.00 -12.22
CA LYS A 101 4.56 12.23 -13.44
C LYS A 101 4.84 10.78 -13.10
N SER A 102 3.84 10.08 -12.60
CA SER A 102 3.95 8.64 -12.35
C SER A 102 4.25 8.00 -13.70
N TYR A 103 5.49 7.52 -13.86
CA TYR A 103 5.83 6.65 -14.97
C TYR A 103 4.94 5.42 -14.86
N ARG A 104 3.95 5.34 -15.73
CA ARG A 104 3.13 4.14 -15.88
C ARG A 104 3.84 3.25 -16.90
N PRO A 105 4.43 2.14 -16.46
CA PRO A 105 5.00 1.20 -17.43
C PRO A 105 3.91 0.78 -18.40
N ILE A 106 4.25 0.70 -19.69
CA ILE A 106 3.35 0.12 -20.68
C ILE A 106 3.16 -1.34 -20.28
N LEU A 107 1.94 -1.67 -19.86
CA LEU A 107 1.60 -3.03 -19.49
C LEU A 107 1.59 -3.89 -20.75
N TYR A 108 2.38 -4.95 -20.74
CA TYR A 108 2.30 -5.98 -21.75
C TYR A 108 1.00 -6.78 -21.56
N ILE A 109 0.20 -6.82 -22.60
CA ILE A 109 -1.03 -7.61 -22.63
C ILE A 109 -0.76 -8.80 -23.55
N PRO A 110 -0.68 -10.05 -23.03
CA PRO A 110 -0.40 -11.21 -23.84
C PRO A 110 -1.50 -11.45 -24.88
N THR A 111 -1.11 -11.85 -26.09
CA THR A 111 -2.04 -12.19 -27.15
C THR A 111 -2.76 -13.51 -26.86
N LYS A 112 -3.83 -13.79 -27.58
CA LYS A 112 -4.59 -15.04 -27.44
C LYS A 112 -3.73 -16.25 -27.76
N GLU A 113 -2.85 -16.12 -28.74
CA GLU A 113 -1.90 -17.14 -29.18
C GLU A 113 -0.87 -17.46 -28.09
N GLU A 114 -0.33 -16.43 -27.45
CA GLU A 114 0.63 -16.58 -26.36
C GLU A 114 0.00 -17.22 -25.12
N VAL A 115 -1.21 -16.82 -24.77
CA VAL A 115 -1.97 -17.46 -23.67
C VAL A 115 -2.24 -18.92 -23.98
N THR A 116 -2.60 -19.23 -25.23
CA THR A 116 -2.84 -20.62 -25.65
C THR A 116 -1.56 -21.45 -25.63
N ALA A 117 -0.43 -20.88 -26.05
CA ALA A 117 0.88 -21.53 -25.99
C ALA A 117 1.28 -21.79 -24.52
N LEU A 118 1.12 -20.82 -23.63
CA LEU A 118 1.40 -20.97 -22.22
C LEU A 118 0.57 -22.10 -21.59
N LEU A 119 -0.72 -22.16 -21.89
CA LEU A 119 -1.60 -23.22 -21.39
C LEU A 119 -1.21 -24.61 -21.91
N LYS A 120 -0.70 -24.71 -23.15
CA LYS A 120 -0.17 -25.96 -23.69
C LYS A 120 1.08 -26.38 -22.92
N GLU A 121 2.04 -25.49 -22.74
CA GLU A 121 3.25 -25.77 -21.96
C GLU A 121 2.94 -26.19 -20.52
N MET A 122 1.99 -25.52 -19.87
CA MET A 122 1.54 -25.92 -18.52
C MET A 122 0.95 -27.34 -18.48
N ASN A 123 0.36 -27.84 -19.57
CA ASN A 123 -0.10 -29.22 -19.66
C ASN A 123 1.03 -30.24 -19.82
N LEU A 124 2.15 -29.82 -20.43
CA LEU A 124 3.32 -30.67 -20.64
C LEU A 124 4.22 -30.75 -19.41
N LEU A 125 4.03 -29.90 -18.42
CA LEU A 125 4.78 -29.97 -17.17
C LEU A 125 4.49 -31.30 -16.47
N THR A 126 5.44 -32.20 -16.57
CA THR A 126 5.43 -33.49 -15.88
C THR A 126 6.30 -33.40 -14.64
N SER A 127 5.82 -33.93 -13.54
CA SER A 127 6.59 -33.99 -12.30
C SER A 127 6.64 -35.40 -11.75
N HIS A 128 7.79 -35.80 -11.27
CA HIS A 128 8.00 -37.12 -10.65
C HIS A 128 7.50 -37.16 -9.19
N ASN A 129 7.30 -36.00 -8.54
CA ASN A 129 6.89 -35.88 -7.16
C ASN A 129 5.38 -35.58 -7.06
N THR A 130 4.69 -36.24 -6.12
CA THR A 130 3.25 -36.09 -5.89
C THR A 130 2.86 -34.65 -5.55
N ILE A 131 3.68 -33.96 -4.74
CA ILE A 131 3.44 -32.57 -4.37
C ILE A 131 3.52 -31.65 -5.60
N GLN A 132 4.55 -31.82 -6.45
CA GLN A 132 4.72 -31.04 -7.67
C GLN A 132 3.59 -31.30 -8.69
N LYS A 133 3.09 -32.54 -8.79
CA LYS A 133 1.92 -32.87 -9.64
C LYS A 133 0.68 -32.07 -9.22
N ARG A 134 0.46 -31.97 -7.90
CA ARG A 134 -0.64 -31.18 -7.36
C ARG A 134 -0.46 -29.69 -7.69
N VAL A 135 0.72 -29.14 -7.38
CA VAL A 135 1.05 -27.73 -7.66
C VAL A 135 0.86 -27.37 -9.13
N THR A 136 1.31 -28.25 -10.05
CA THR A 136 1.15 -28.02 -11.51
C THR A 136 -0.31 -27.92 -11.92
N LYS A 137 -1.18 -28.76 -11.38
CA LYS A 137 -2.62 -28.70 -11.64
C LYS A 137 -3.26 -27.45 -11.06
N GLU A 138 -2.91 -27.09 -9.83
CA GLU A 138 -3.40 -25.90 -9.14
C GLU A 138 -2.95 -24.61 -9.85
N CYS A 139 -1.69 -24.53 -10.31
CA CYS A 139 -1.16 -23.38 -11.06
C CYS A 139 -1.97 -23.08 -12.33
N LYS A 140 -2.39 -24.11 -13.07
CA LYS A 140 -3.19 -23.91 -14.27
C LYS A 140 -4.55 -23.30 -13.94
N ILE A 141 -5.22 -23.81 -12.92
CA ILE A 141 -6.52 -23.29 -12.48
C ILE A 141 -6.37 -21.85 -11.99
N LEU A 142 -5.35 -21.57 -11.18
CA LEU A 142 -5.04 -20.24 -10.67
C LEU A 142 -4.75 -19.26 -11.82
N PHE A 143 -3.93 -19.67 -12.80
CA PHE A 143 -3.66 -18.84 -13.98
C PHE A 143 -4.96 -18.47 -14.72
N LEU A 144 -5.86 -19.43 -14.94
CA LEU A 144 -7.15 -19.16 -15.59
C LEU A 144 -8.03 -18.22 -14.76
N LEU A 145 -8.07 -18.40 -13.44
CA LEU A 145 -8.79 -17.50 -12.54
C LEU A 145 -8.24 -16.07 -12.58
N TYR A 146 -6.92 -15.91 -12.55
CA TYR A 146 -6.30 -14.58 -12.63
C TYR A 146 -6.52 -13.93 -14.00
N PHE A 147 -6.32 -14.69 -15.07
CA PHE A 147 -6.40 -14.18 -16.43
C PHE A 147 -7.85 -13.91 -16.86
N CYS A 148 -8.77 -14.83 -16.63
CA CYS A 148 -10.16 -14.73 -17.10
C CYS A 148 -11.05 -13.93 -16.14
N CYS A 149 -10.85 -14.08 -14.84
CA CYS A 149 -11.73 -13.48 -13.81
C CYS A 149 -11.13 -12.23 -13.14
N GLY A 150 -9.85 -11.92 -13.39
CA GLY A 150 -9.18 -10.77 -12.78
C GLY A 150 -9.07 -10.85 -11.25
N VAL A 151 -9.11 -12.05 -10.69
CA VAL A 151 -9.00 -12.28 -9.23
C VAL A 151 -7.65 -11.79 -8.73
N ARG A 152 -7.62 -11.03 -7.64
CA ARG A 152 -6.37 -10.57 -7.05
C ARG A 152 -5.71 -11.68 -6.23
N LEU A 153 -4.38 -11.68 -6.17
CA LEU A 153 -3.62 -12.66 -5.37
C LEU A 153 -4.05 -12.70 -3.89
N SER A 154 -4.45 -11.55 -3.34
CA SER A 154 -4.97 -11.45 -1.96
C SER A 154 -6.34 -12.12 -1.77
N GLU A 155 -7.13 -12.23 -2.83
CA GLU A 155 -8.48 -12.82 -2.82
C GLU A 155 -8.43 -14.35 -2.89
N GLU A 156 -7.36 -14.91 -3.45
CA GLU A 156 -7.12 -16.36 -3.46
C GLU A 156 -7.08 -16.94 -2.04
N ASN A 157 -6.46 -16.23 -1.10
CA ASN A 157 -6.41 -16.66 0.30
C ASN A 157 -7.78 -16.73 0.98
N LEU A 158 -8.77 -15.96 0.50
CA LEU A 158 -10.17 -16.05 0.96
C LEU A 158 -10.84 -17.31 0.41
N ILE A 159 -10.59 -17.66 -0.85
CA ILE A 159 -11.13 -18.87 -1.49
C ILE A 159 -10.61 -20.12 -0.77
N LYS A 160 -9.32 -20.19 -0.46
CA LYS A 160 -8.72 -21.29 0.31
C LYS A 160 -9.33 -21.47 1.71
N ARG A 161 -9.70 -20.36 2.37
CA ARG A 161 -10.35 -20.43 3.70
C ARG A 161 -11.80 -20.92 3.62
N LEU A 162 -12.51 -20.63 2.53
CA LEU A 162 -13.89 -21.06 2.34
C LEU A 162 -14.00 -22.54 1.90
N SER A 163 -12.95 -23.11 1.31
CA SER A 163 -12.90 -24.51 0.87
C SER A 163 -12.44 -25.49 1.96
N LEU A 164 -12.04 -25.01 3.14
CA LEU A 164 -11.59 -25.82 4.27
C LEU A 164 -12.62 -25.93 5.41
N ASN A 165 -13.81 -25.36 5.25
CA ASN A 165 -15.01 -25.57 6.08
C ASN A 165 -16.06 -26.38 5.33
#